data_04771af394ad39ad34a46ef5bb7af1a3
#
_entry.id   04771af394ad39ad34a46ef5bb7af1a3
#
_cell.length_a   1.000
_cell.length_b   1.000
_cell.length_c   1.000
_cell.angle_alpha   90.00
_cell.angle_beta   90.00
_cell.angle_gamma   90.00
#
_symmetry.space_group_name_H-M   'P 1'
#
loop_
_entity.id
_entity.type
_entity.pdbx_description
1 polymer ?
#
loop_
_entity_poly.entity_id
_entity_poly.type
_entity_poly.pdbx_seq_one_letter_code
_entity_poly.pdbx_strand_id
1 'polypeptide(L)'
;MSLILRRFLFIGMATALLATGCSRKAEQPVPSPATQQPAVPTFQVNPATAGTITGTVHYQGKVPPRKAVDISEDPACVEAHKGKAYDESLPVDHGHLANAFVYISKGLEGKHFAVPSESVVIDQKGCWFHPRVLGVQVNQTLQVVNSDPVTHNIHPMAETNRAWNHSQGPGDAPLNRKFTKPEIMIPVKCNIHGWMRAYIGVVDHPYFAVSKEDGTFTIPNLPPGTYTLSVWTEKLGTQEQQITISPQQHATADFTFKGK
;
A
#
# COMPACT_ATOMS: atom_id res chain seq x y z
N MET A 1 -65.95 -40.49 21.64
CA MET A 1 -66.17 -40.72 23.08
C MET A 1 -65.49 -39.60 23.77
N SER A 2 -66.24 -38.55 24.01
CA SER A 2 -66.96 -38.18 25.23
C SER A 2 -66.08 -37.87 26.40
N LEU A 3 -66.13 -36.69 26.78
CA LEU A 3 -66.53 -35.93 27.99
C LEU A 3 -65.29 -35.43 28.79
N ILE A 4 -65.25 -34.30 29.52
CA ILE A 4 -66.18 -33.30 30.02
C ILE A 4 -65.34 -32.13 30.54
N LEU A 5 -65.70 -30.97 30.19
CA LEU A 5 -65.84 -29.67 30.84
C LEU A 5 -65.73 -29.64 32.38
N ARG A 6 -64.85 -28.79 32.96
CA ARG A 6 -65.15 -28.12 34.23
C ARG A 6 -64.51 -26.70 34.26
N ARG A 7 -65.38 -25.73 34.24
CA ARG A 7 -65.13 -24.32 34.59
C ARG A 7 -64.97 -24.20 36.09
N PHE A 8 -63.93 -23.50 36.53
CA PHE A 8 -63.96 -22.85 37.84
C PHE A 8 -63.69 -21.34 37.63
N LEU A 9 -64.69 -20.59 38.05
CA LEU A 9 -64.74 -19.16 38.15
C LEU A 9 -64.16 -18.76 39.49
N PHE A 10 -63.07 -17.97 39.53
CA PHE A 10 -62.63 -17.27 40.75
C PHE A 10 -62.60 -15.78 40.47
N ILE A 11 -63.54 -15.10 41.16
CA ILE A 11 -63.58 -13.65 41.28
C ILE A 11 -62.55 -13.27 42.32
N GLY A 12 -61.57 -12.49 41.95
CA GLY A 12 -60.57 -11.93 42.86
C GLY A 12 -60.43 -10.43 42.64
N MET A 13 -60.79 -9.69 43.63
CA MET A 13 -60.95 -8.26 43.77
C MET A 13 -59.60 -7.53 43.51
N ALA A 14 -59.60 -6.60 42.55
CA ALA A 14 -58.44 -5.78 42.20
C ALA A 14 -58.36 -4.57 43.17
N THR A 15 -57.32 -4.51 43.98
CA THR A 15 -56.91 -3.29 44.69
C THR A 15 -55.87 -2.56 43.83
N ALA A 16 -56.26 -1.41 43.28
CA ALA A 16 -55.36 -0.53 42.55
C ALA A 16 -54.49 0.26 43.53
N LEU A 17 -53.17 -0.05 43.59
CA LEU A 17 -52.16 0.83 44.19
C LEU A 17 -51.63 1.75 43.08
N LEU A 18 -51.94 3.02 43.18
CA LEU A 18 -51.32 4.10 42.41
C LEU A 18 -49.90 4.35 42.94
N ALA A 19 -48.91 3.79 42.27
CA ALA A 19 -47.51 4.15 42.49
C ALA A 19 -47.14 5.27 41.51
N THR A 20 -47.05 6.50 41.98
CA THR A 20 -46.47 7.65 41.28
C THR A 20 -44.94 7.46 41.23
N GLY A 21 -44.50 6.79 40.20
CA GLY A 21 -43.07 6.65 39.89
C GLY A 21 -42.54 7.91 39.19
N CYS A 22 -41.79 8.75 39.91
CA CYS A 22 -40.98 9.80 39.29
C CYS A 22 -39.90 9.13 38.43
N SER A 23 -40.15 9.11 37.12
CA SER A 23 -39.15 8.68 36.13
C SER A 23 -38.06 9.77 36.04
N ARG A 24 -36.95 9.58 36.78
CA ARG A 24 -35.73 10.35 36.53
C ARG A 24 -35.17 9.89 35.19
N LYS A 25 -35.33 10.75 34.19
CA LYS A 25 -34.66 10.61 32.91
C LYS A 25 -33.16 10.60 33.17
N ALA A 26 -32.49 9.47 32.97
CA ALA A 26 -31.07 9.37 33.07
C ALA A 26 -30.45 10.30 32.00
N GLU A 27 -29.78 11.34 32.46
CA GLU A 27 -29.02 12.27 31.64
C GLU A 27 -27.82 11.47 31.04
N GLN A 28 -27.85 11.28 29.74
CA GLN A 28 -26.73 10.63 29.03
C GLN A 28 -25.47 11.51 29.21
N PRO A 29 -24.33 10.94 29.55
CA PRO A 29 -23.10 11.72 29.65
C PRO A 29 -22.77 12.34 28.30
N VAL A 30 -22.71 13.67 28.26
CA VAL A 30 -22.27 14.42 27.09
C VAL A 30 -20.84 13.97 26.77
N PRO A 31 -20.54 13.49 25.54
CA PRO A 31 -19.18 13.12 25.20
C PRO A 31 -18.28 14.33 25.38
N SER A 32 -17.26 14.20 26.23
CA SER A 32 -16.20 15.22 26.37
C SER A 32 -15.63 15.54 25.00
N PRO A 33 -15.42 16.83 24.66
CA PRO A 33 -14.77 17.20 23.43
C PRO A 33 -13.41 16.50 23.37
N ALA A 34 -13.20 15.70 22.33
CA ALA A 34 -11.92 15.08 22.08
C ALA A 34 -10.87 16.19 22.02
N THR A 35 -9.91 16.15 22.92
CA THR A 35 -8.78 17.09 22.93
C THR A 35 -8.04 16.91 21.61
N GLN A 36 -8.23 17.84 20.67
CA GLN A 36 -7.48 17.83 19.42
C GLN A 36 -6.02 18.07 19.79
N GLN A 37 -5.19 17.04 19.66
CA GLN A 37 -3.75 17.21 19.76
C GLN A 37 -3.31 18.27 18.73
N PRO A 38 -2.43 19.22 19.12
CA PRO A 38 -1.92 20.22 18.18
C PRO A 38 -1.34 19.50 16.95
N ALA A 39 -1.78 19.88 15.76
CA ALA A 39 -1.23 19.35 14.52
C ALA A 39 0.27 19.68 14.46
N VAL A 40 1.11 18.66 14.29
CA VAL A 40 2.55 18.85 14.09
C VAL A 40 2.73 19.66 12.81
N PRO A 41 3.46 20.81 12.83
CA PRO A 41 3.66 21.62 11.64
C PRO A 41 4.33 20.79 10.52
N THR A 42 3.76 20.85 9.32
CA THR A 42 4.36 20.21 8.15
C THR A 42 5.56 20.99 7.65
N PHE A 43 6.63 20.26 7.31
CA PHE A 43 7.82 20.86 6.70
C PHE A 43 7.48 21.37 5.29
N GLN A 44 7.75 22.64 5.05
CA GLN A 44 7.55 23.27 3.74
C GLN A 44 8.88 23.37 3.01
N VAL A 45 8.94 22.77 1.83
CA VAL A 45 10.11 22.89 0.95
C VAL A 45 10.10 24.29 0.32
N ASN A 46 11.22 24.99 0.37
CA ASN A 46 11.37 26.23 -0.36
C ASN A 46 11.66 25.93 -1.85
N PRO A 47 10.72 26.20 -2.76
CA PRO A 47 10.91 25.87 -4.17
C PRO A 47 12.06 26.64 -4.84
N ALA A 48 12.46 27.80 -4.29
CA ALA A 48 13.61 28.57 -4.77
C ALA A 48 14.97 27.92 -4.46
N THR A 49 15.02 26.92 -3.56
CA THR A 49 16.24 26.20 -3.21
C THR A 49 16.16 24.71 -3.41
N ALA A 50 14.99 24.20 -3.75
CA ALA A 50 14.77 22.76 -3.96
C ALA A 50 15.64 22.24 -5.10
N GLY A 51 16.26 21.09 -4.87
CA GLY A 51 17.03 20.36 -5.89
C GLY A 51 16.29 19.14 -6.42
N THR A 52 16.94 18.43 -7.31
CA THR A 52 16.40 17.20 -7.93
C THR A 52 17.52 16.16 -8.01
N ILE A 53 17.20 14.93 -7.70
CA ILE A 53 18.06 13.77 -7.97
C ILE A 53 17.47 13.05 -9.20
N THR A 54 18.32 12.81 -10.20
CA THR A 54 18.04 11.91 -11.32
C THR A 54 19.07 10.80 -11.34
N GLY A 55 18.74 9.68 -11.96
CA GLY A 55 19.73 8.60 -12.12
C GLY A 55 19.17 7.42 -12.90
N THR A 56 20.02 6.46 -13.12
CA THR A 56 19.71 5.22 -13.81
C THR A 56 20.13 4.02 -12.97
N VAL A 57 19.28 3.02 -12.91
CA VAL A 57 19.61 1.74 -12.29
C VAL A 57 20.03 0.77 -13.39
N HIS A 58 21.29 0.36 -13.33
CA HIS A 58 21.92 -0.53 -14.30
C HIS A 58 22.00 -1.96 -13.78
N TYR A 59 22.00 -2.89 -14.71
CA TYR A 59 22.34 -4.29 -14.49
C TYR A 59 23.57 -4.67 -15.27
N GLN A 60 24.56 -5.25 -14.60
CA GLN A 60 25.79 -5.75 -15.22
C GLN A 60 25.86 -7.27 -15.05
N GLY A 61 26.07 -7.97 -16.15
CA GLY A 61 26.22 -9.43 -16.18
C GLY A 61 25.29 -10.09 -17.18
N LYS A 62 25.29 -11.42 -17.18
CA LYS A 62 24.41 -12.20 -18.06
C LYS A 62 22.98 -12.16 -17.50
N VAL A 63 22.04 -11.66 -18.29
CA VAL A 63 20.61 -11.71 -17.91
C VAL A 63 20.13 -13.16 -17.96
N PRO A 64 19.64 -13.72 -16.84
CA PRO A 64 19.11 -15.08 -16.87
C PRO A 64 17.85 -15.15 -17.73
N PRO A 65 17.56 -16.28 -18.37
CA PRO A 65 16.33 -16.45 -19.12
C PRO A 65 15.12 -16.31 -18.19
N ARG A 66 14.08 -15.64 -18.68
CA ARG A 66 12.83 -15.50 -17.92
C ARG A 66 12.20 -16.87 -17.71
N LYS A 67 11.84 -17.19 -16.48
CA LYS A 67 11.16 -18.44 -16.15
C LYS A 67 9.70 -18.36 -16.60
N ALA A 68 9.23 -19.40 -17.27
CA ALA A 68 7.80 -19.52 -17.54
C ALA A 68 7.04 -19.71 -16.20
N VAL A 69 5.86 -19.11 -16.13
CA VAL A 69 4.91 -19.25 -15.02
C VAL A 69 3.76 -20.13 -15.50
N ASP A 70 3.42 -21.14 -14.72
CA ASP A 70 2.23 -21.95 -14.99
C ASP A 70 0.98 -21.18 -14.54
N ILE A 71 0.16 -20.84 -15.52
CA ILE A 71 -1.11 -20.09 -15.35
C ILE A 71 -2.30 -20.94 -15.80
N SER A 72 -2.09 -22.24 -16.05
CA SER A 72 -3.08 -23.16 -16.65
C SER A 72 -4.32 -23.41 -15.78
N GLU A 73 -4.23 -23.13 -14.48
CA GLU A 73 -5.35 -23.33 -13.55
C GLU A 73 -6.53 -22.36 -13.78
N ASP A 74 -6.28 -21.20 -14.39
CA ASP A 74 -7.32 -20.20 -14.66
C ASP A 74 -7.39 -19.83 -16.15
N PRO A 75 -8.49 -20.20 -16.86
CA PRO A 75 -8.66 -19.92 -18.27
C PRO A 75 -8.59 -18.42 -18.64
N ALA A 76 -9.06 -17.51 -17.75
CA ALA A 76 -8.99 -16.08 -18.02
C ALA A 76 -7.54 -15.57 -17.96
N CYS A 77 -6.73 -16.12 -17.06
CA CYS A 77 -5.30 -15.83 -17.02
C CYS A 77 -4.57 -16.34 -18.27
N VAL A 78 -4.92 -17.56 -18.73
CA VAL A 78 -4.39 -18.12 -19.98
C VAL A 78 -4.73 -17.22 -21.18
N GLU A 79 -5.96 -16.74 -21.26
CA GLU A 79 -6.41 -15.83 -22.33
C GLU A 79 -5.66 -14.50 -22.27
N ALA A 80 -5.58 -13.87 -21.10
CA ALA A 80 -4.91 -12.59 -20.90
C ALA A 80 -3.44 -12.62 -21.35
N HIS A 81 -2.76 -13.75 -21.18
CA HIS A 81 -1.35 -13.95 -21.54
C HIS A 81 -1.13 -14.71 -22.86
N LYS A 82 -2.20 -14.97 -23.63
CA LYS A 82 -2.11 -15.78 -24.87
C LYS A 82 -1.37 -17.10 -24.65
N GLY A 83 -1.62 -17.73 -23.52
CA GLY A 83 -1.04 -19.00 -23.10
C GLY A 83 0.40 -18.96 -22.59
N LYS A 84 1.05 -17.78 -22.48
CA LYS A 84 2.46 -17.68 -22.07
C LYS A 84 2.69 -16.53 -21.09
N ALA A 85 2.94 -16.87 -19.84
CA ALA A 85 3.34 -15.91 -18.79
C ALA A 85 4.78 -16.15 -18.35
N TYR A 86 5.47 -15.11 -17.93
CA TYR A 86 6.86 -15.19 -17.49
C TYR A 86 7.06 -14.41 -16.19
N ASP A 87 7.99 -14.90 -15.36
CA ASP A 87 8.41 -14.22 -14.15
C ASP A 87 8.98 -12.82 -14.46
N GLU A 88 8.45 -11.81 -13.75
CA GLU A 88 8.83 -10.40 -13.89
C GLU A 88 9.72 -9.90 -12.74
N SER A 89 10.29 -10.81 -11.95
CA SER A 89 11.05 -10.45 -10.76
C SER A 89 12.41 -9.81 -11.04
N LEU A 90 12.91 -9.90 -12.27
CA LEU A 90 14.17 -9.28 -12.73
C LEU A 90 13.95 -8.66 -14.11
N PRO A 91 13.28 -7.50 -14.21
CA PRO A 91 12.98 -6.84 -15.48
C PRO A 91 14.19 -6.05 -15.98
N VAL A 92 15.08 -6.74 -16.69
CA VAL A 92 16.27 -6.13 -17.31
C VAL A 92 16.07 -6.03 -18.81
N ASP A 93 16.23 -4.81 -19.34
CA ASP A 93 16.26 -4.54 -20.76
C ASP A 93 17.49 -3.69 -21.12
N HIS A 94 18.28 -4.13 -22.09
CA HIS A 94 19.51 -3.45 -22.58
C HIS A 94 20.45 -2.98 -21.44
N GLY A 95 20.57 -3.75 -20.36
CA GLY A 95 21.40 -3.40 -19.21
C GLY A 95 20.78 -2.39 -18.24
N HIS A 96 19.52 -2.06 -18.42
CA HIS A 96 18.73 -1.22 -17.51
C HIS A 96 17.81 -2.08 -16.65
N LEU A 97 17.65 -1.72 -15.38
CA LEU A 97 16.82 -2.46 -14.42
C LEU A 97 15.60 -1.64 -14.03
N ALA A 98 14.43 -2.10 -14.43
CA ALA A 98 13.15 -1.54 -14.01
C ALA A 98 12.72 -2.05 -12.62
N ASN A 99 11.67 -1.44 -12.07
CA ASN A 99 11.05 -1.82 -10.79
C ASN A 99 12.02 -1.78 -9.60
N ALA A 100 13.07 -0.97 -9.64
CA ALA A 100 13.89 -0.67 -8.49
C ALA A 100 13.24 0.46 -7.68
N PHE A 101 13.07 0.27 -6.38
CA PHE A 101 12.54 1.29 -5.48
C PHE A 101 13.67 2.16 -4.93
N VAL A 102 13.68 3.42 -5.31
CA VAL A 102 14.69 4.41 -4.93
C VAL A 102 14.08 5.38 -3.91
N TYR A 103 14.72 5.58 -2.77
CA TYR A 103 14.17 6.45 -1.71
C TYR A 103 15.28 7.06 -0.85
N ILE A 104 14.97 8.19 -0.22
CA ILE A 104 15.84 8.78 0.79
C ILE A 104 15.67 8.00 2.09
N SER A 105 16.71 7.30 2.52
CA SER A 105 16.66 6.49 3.74
C SER A 105 17.16 7.24 4.99
N LYS A 106 17.95 8.33 4.83
CA LYS A 106 18.45 9.17 5.93
C LYS A 106 18.61 10.63 5.48
N GLY A 107 18.54 11.56 6.45
CA GLY A 107 18.74 13.00 6.24
C GLY A 107 17.43 13.81 6.24
N LEU A 108 16.30 13.13 6.51
CA LEU A 108 14.99 13.79 6.63
C LEU A 108 14.41 13.70 8.05
N GLU A 109 15.19 13.23 9.01
CA GLU A 109 14.77 13.01 10.39
C GLU A 109 14.19 14.29 11.01
N GLY A 110 13.09 14.14 11.74
CA GLY A 110 12.40 15.26 12.39
C GLY A 110 11.60 16.17 11.46
N LYS A 111 11.57 15.89 10.15
CA LYS A 111 10.70 16.60 9.20
C LYS A 111 9.39 15.85 9.00
N HIS A 112 8.28 16.56 9.11
CA HIS A 112 6.95 16.02 8.86
C HIS A 112 6.42 16.58 7.56
N PHE A 113 6.06 15.69 6.63
CA PHE A 113 5.59 16.09 5.31
C PHE A 113 4.08 15.97 5.21
N ALA A 114 3.46 16.84 4.41
CA ALA A 114 2.04 16.72 4.09
C ALA A 114 1.78 15.39 3.36
N VAL A 115 0.70 14.73 3.74
CA VAL A 115 0.26 13.49 3.07
C VAL A 115 -0.47 13.88 1.80
N PRO A 116 -0.11 13.31 0.63
CA PRO A 116 -0.83 13.56 -0.61
C PRO A 116 -2.32 13.16 -0.49
N SER A 117 -3.19 13.97 -1.09
CA SER A 117 -4.63 13.68 -1.17
C SER A 117 -4.94 12.62 -2.22
N GLU A 118 -4.11 12.53 -3.26
CA GLU A 118 -4.23 11.57 -4.35
C GLU A 118 -3.93 10.16 -3.86
N SER A 119 -4.79 9.22 -4.26
CA SER A 119 -4.58 7.80 -3.98
C SER A 119 -3.50 7.21 -4.88
N VAL A 120 -2.68 6.34 -4.32
CA VAL A 120 -1.85 5.42 -5.13
C VAL A 120 -2.70 4.22 -5.48
N VAL A 121 -2.71 3.82 -6.75
CA VAL A 121 -3.53 2.70 -7.23
C VAL A 121 -2.66 1.46 -7.45
N ILE A 122 -3.13 0.31 -6.97
CA ILE A 122 -2.66 -1.01 -7.38
C ILE A 122 -3.83 -1.76 -8.03
N ASP A 123 -3.63 -2.19 -9.28
CA ASP A 123 -4.66 -2.86 -10.08
C ASP A 123 -4.32 -4.34 -10.27
N GLN A 124 -5.31 -5.19 -10.11
CA GLN A 124 -5.28 -6.62 -10.42
C GLN A 124 -5.79 -6.76 -11.84
N LYS A 125 -4.87 -6.85 -12.80
CA LYS A 125 -5.17 -6.84 -14.23
C LYS A 125 -4.28 -7.82 -15.00
N GLY A 126 -4.88 -8.62 -15.86
CA GLY A 126 -4.18 -9.66 -16.59
C GLY A 126 -3.57 -10.71 -15.66
N CYS A 127 -4.19 -10.96 -14.52
CA CYS A 127 -3.69 -11.85 -13.47
C CYS A 127 -2.28 -11.47 -12.94
N TRP A 128 -2.02 -10.15 -12.87
CA TRP A 128 -0.85 -9.54 -12.24
C TRP A 128 -1.27 -8.37 -11.36
N PHE A 129 -0.40 -7.97 -10.43
CA PHE A 129 -0.51 -6.67 -9.76
C PHE A 129 0.24 -5.62 -10.57
N HIS A 130 -0.43 -4.50 -10.87
CA HIS A 130 0.13 -3.35 -11.56
C HIS A 130 -0.02 -2.07 -10.73
N PRO A 131 1.09 -1.35 -10.47
CA PRO A 131 2.46 -1.72 -10.79
C PRO A 131 2.98 -2.83 -9.86
N ARG A 132 4.02 -3.55 -10.28
CA ARG A 132 4.68 -4.59 -9.47
C ARG A 132 5.40 -4.02 -8.24
N VAL A 133 5.99 -2.84 -8.39
CA VAL A 133 6.64 -2.10 -7.29
C VAL A 133 6.03 -0.71 -7.22
N LEU A 134 5.62 -0.29 -6.04
CA LEU A 134 5.04 1.03 -5.81
C LEU A 134 5.47 1.60 -4.46
N GLY A 135 5.51 2.93 -4.39
CA GLY A 135 5.71 3.67 -3.15
C GLY A 135 4.42 4.34 -2.70
N VAL A 136 4.23 4.44 -1.39
CA VAL A 136 3.13 5.16 -0.77
C VAL A 136 3.65 5.90 0.47
N GLN A 137 3.19 7.12 0.68
CA GLN A 137 3.52 7.83 1.91
C GLN A 137 2.66 7.31 3.08
N VAL A 138 3.22 7.31 4.28
CA VAL A 138 2.47 7.01 5.52
C VAL A 138 1.15 7.79 5.56
N ASN A 139 0.04 7.10 5.81
CA ASN A 139 -1.33 7.63 5.80
C ASN A 139 -1.88 8.06 4.43
N GLN A 140 -1.11 7.99 3.33
CA GLN A 140 -1.67 8.15 1.98
C GLN A 140 -2.59 6.98 1.66
N THR A 141 -3.63 7.24 0.88
CA THR A 141 -4.58 6.20 0.48
C THR A 141 -3.96 5.30 -0.59
N LEU A 142 -3.89 4.00 -0.30
CA LEU A 142 -3.71 2.94 -1.29
C LEU A 142 -5.10 2.50 -1.75
N GLN A 143 -5.38 2.63 -3.03
CA GLN A 143 -6.60 2.14 -3.65
C GLN A 143 -6.30 0.85 -4.42
N VAL A 144 -7.01 -0.21 -4.07
CA VAL A 144 -6.89 -1.51 -4.74
C VAL A 144 -8.10 -1.69 -5.64
N VAL A 145 -7.87 -2.02 -6.89
CA VAL A 145 -8.91 -2.31 -7.88
C VAL A 145 -8.71 -3.70 -8.48
N ASN A 146 -9.77 -4.28 -9.01
CA ASN A 146 -9.73 -5.51 -9.79
C ASN A 146 -10.35 -5.23 -11.16
N SER A 147 -9.50 -5.18 -12.18
CA SER A 147 -9.91 -4.96 -13.58
C SER A 147 -10.09 -6.25 -14.37
N ASP A 148 -9.86 -7.41 -13.75
CA ASP A 148 -10.00 -8.72 -14.39
C ASP A 148 -11.43 -9.29 -14.25
N PRO A 149 -11.84 -10.18 -15.16
CA PRO A 149 -13.12 -10.87 -15.10
C PRO A 149 -13.15 -12.04 -14.11
N VAL A 150 -12.11 -12.18 -13.27
CA VAL A 150 -11.95 -13.24 -12.27
C VAL A 150 -11.68 -12.68 -10.89
N THR A 151 -11.94 -13.49 -9.87
CA THR A 151 -11.65 -13.12 -8.48
C THR A 151 -10.16 -13.20 -8.21
N HIS A 152 -9.63 -12.14 -7.63
CA HIS A 152 -8.30 -12.09 -7.06
C HIS A 152 -8.34 -11.84 -5.55
N ASN A 153 -7.18 -11.91 -4.95
CA ASN A 153 -6.99 -11.63 -3.55
C ASN A 153 -5.70 -10.82 -3.39
N ILE A 154 -5.77 -9.77 -2.59
CA ILE A 154 -4.60 -8.98 -2.24
C ILE A 154 -4.24 -9.20 -0.77
N HIS A 155 -3.01 -9.61 -0.52
CA HIS A 155 -2.49 -9.93 0.81
C HIS A 155 -1.11 -9.29 1.03
N PRO A 156 -1.04 -8.03 1.50
CA PRO A 156 0.20 -7.44 1.97
C PRO A 156 0.64 -8.12 3.27
N MET A 157 1.84 -8.72 3.24
CA MET A 157 2.44 -9.44 4.36
C MET A 157 3.30 -8.49 5.19
N ALA A 158 2.67 -7.44 5.73
CA ALA A 158 3.32 -6.43 6.54
C ALA A 158 3.73 -7.00 7.90
N GLU A 159 4.90 -6.57 8.41
CA GLU A 159 5.44 -6.95 9.72
C GLU A 159 5.33 -5.80 10.74
N THR A 160 5.59 -4.57 10.28
CA THR A 160 5.50 -3.36 11.10
C THR A 160 4.09 -2.77 11.12
N ASN A 161 3.42 -2.78 9.97
CA ASN A 161 2.02 -2.44 9.84
C ASN A 161 1.14 -3.68 10.07
N ARG A 162 -0.16 -3.44 10.29
CA ARG A 162 -1.11 -4.56 10.39
C ARG A 162 -1.26 -5.23 9.03
N ALA A 163 -0.92 -6.51 8.94
CA ALA A 163 -1.21 -7.34 7.78
C ALA A 163 -2.74 -7.48 7.57
N TRP A 164 -3.17 -7.58 6.33
CA TRP A 164 -4.56 -7.79 5.96
C TRP A 164 -4.66 -8.60 4.68
N ASN A 165 -5.83 -9.20 4.47
CA ASN A 165 -6.12 -10.04 3.33
C ASN A 165 -7.54 -9.73 2.85
N HIS A 166 -7.73 -9.51 1.55
CA HIS A 166 -9.02 -9.13 0.98
C HIS A 166 -9.20 -9.74 -0.41
N SER A 167 -10.34 -10.38 -0.64
CA SER A 167 -10.72 -10.88 -1.96
C SER A 167 -11.58 -9.84 -2.67
N GLN A 168 -11.33 -9.64 -3.97
CA GLN A 168 -12.12 -8.80 -4.86
C GLN A 168 -12.57 -9.61 -6.07
N GLY A 169 -13.88 -9.69 -6.26
CA GLY A 169 -14.50 -10.25 -7.46
C GLY A 169 -14.52 -9.25 -8.62
N PRO A 170 -14.92 -9.71 -9.81
CA PRO A 170 -15.17 -8.83 -10.94
C PRO A 170 -16.22 -7.76 -10.62
N GLY A 171 -15.90 -6.50 -10.89
CA GLY A 171 -16.82 -5.39 -10.65
C GLY A 171 -16.99 -4.93 -9.20
N ASP A 172 -16.25 -5.51 -8.26
CA ASP A 172 -16.25 -5.03 -6.88
C ASP A 172 -15.76 -3.59 -6.79
N ALA A 173 -16.30 -2.85 -5.83
CA ALA A 173 -15.87 -1.48 -5.56
C ALA A 173 -14.39 -1.42 -5.14
N PRO A 174 -13.67 -0.35 -5.49
CA PRO A 174 -12.29 -0.16 -5.06
C PRO A 174 -12.14 -0.23 -3.54
N LEU A 175 -11.11 -0.95 -3.07
CA LEU A 175 -10.78 -1.06 -1.66
C LEU A 175 -9.74 0.00 -1.29
N ASN A 176 -10.06 0.85 -0.30
CA ASN A 176 -9.14 1.85 0.20
C ASN A 176 -8.49 1.39 1.51
N ARG A 177 -7.17 1.48 1.60
CA ARG A 177 -6.35 1.15 2.77
C ARG A 177 -5.27 2.20 3.01
N LYS A 178 -4.73 2.23 4.24
CA LYS A 178 -3.62 3.09 4.63
C LYS A 178 -2.62 2.31 5.46
N PHE A 179 -1.35 2.61 5.28
CA PHE A 179 -0.29 2.17 6.17
C PHE A 179 0.07 3.33 7.12
N THR A 180 0.22 3.04 8.40
CA THR A 180 0.40 4.08 9.44
C THR A 180 1.83 4.23 9.92
N LYS A 181 2.73 3.35 9.46
CA LYS A 181 4.15 3.33 9.83
C LYS A 181 5.01 3.09 8.60
N PRO A 182 6.22 3.66 8.54
CA PRO A 182 7.17 3.32 7.49
C PRO A 182 7.52 1.83 7.52
N GLU A 183 7.55 1.21 6.34
CA GLU A 183 7.93 -0.19 6.17
C GLU A 183 8.36 -0.41 4.71
N ILE A 184 9.62 -0.80 4.51
CA ILE A 184 10.20 -0.86 3.17
C ILE A 184 9.93 -2.21 2.53
N MET A 185 9.30 -2.17 1.35
CA MET A 185 9.07 -3.30 0.46
C MET A 185 8.26 -4.44 1.09
N ILE A 186 7.09 -4.09 1.61
CA ILE A 186 6.08 -5.05 2.06
C ILE A 186 5.75 -6.00 0.90
N PRO A 187 5.99 -7.31 1.04
CA PRO A 187 5.60 -8.25 0.00
C PRO A 187 4.09 -8.36 -0.10
N VAL A 188 3.58 -8.36 -1.32
CA VAL A 188 2.15 -8.55 -1.63
C VAL A 188 1.99 -9.81 -2.47
N LYS A 189 1.01 -10.63 -2.13
CA LYS A 189 0.66 -11.84 -2.89
C LYS A 189 -0.84 -11.95 -3.15
N CYS A 190 -1.20 -12.70 -4.17
CA CYS A 190 -2.51 -13.31 -4.30
C CYS A 190 -2.45 -14.73 -3.73
N ASN A 191 -3.44 -15.13 -2.92
CA ASN A 191 -3.51 -16.50 -2.38
C ASN A 191 -4.17 -17.46 -3.37
N ILE A 192 -4.87 -16.93 -4.39
CA ILE A 192 -5.51 -17.71 -5.45
C ILE A 192 -4.49 -18.00 -6.56
N HIS A 193 -3.83 -16.95 -7.06
CA HIS A 193 -2.86 -17.02 -8.15
C HIS A 193 -1.46 -16.81 -7.60
N GLY A 194 -0.77 -17.90 -7.27
CA GLY A 194 0.50 -17.90 -6.53
C GLY A 194 1.65 -17.14 -7.20
N TRP A 195 1.55 -16.86 -8.48
CA TRP A 195 2.52 -16.07 -9.25
C TRP A 195 2.33 -14.56 -9.13
N MET A 196 1.12 -14.08 -8.80
CA MET A 196 0.85 -12.64 -8.63
C MET A 196 1.59 -12.10 -7.41
N ARG A 197 2.55 -11.25 -7.66
CA ARG A 197 3.40 -10.60 -6.64
C ARG A 197 3.53 -9.12 -6.90
N ALA A 198 3.60 -8.34 -5.82
CA ALA A 198 3.97 -6.94 -5.82
C ALA A 198 4.74 -6.58 -4.55
N TYR A 199 5.28 -5.37 -4.48
CA TYR A 199 6.00 -4.84 -3.33
C TYR A 199 5.61 -3.39 -3.09
N ILE A 200 5.35 -3.05 -1.83
CA ILE A 200 4.92 -1.70 -1.43
C ILE A 200 5.97 -1.10 -0.51
N GLY A 201 6.62 -0.01 -0.94
CA GLY A 201 7.47 0.81 -0.09
C GLY A 201 6.64 1.86 0.62
N VAL A 202 6.59 1.79 1.96
CA VAL A 202 5.91 2.81 2.78
C VAL A 202 6.97 3.70 3.42
N VAL A 203 6.95 4.98 3.09
CA VAL A 203 7.88 6.00 3.62
C VAL A 203 7.09 7.15 4.23
N ASP A 204 7.70 7.92 5.12
CA ASP A 204 7.06 9.06 5.80
C ASP A 204 7.30 10.41 5.11
N HIS A 205 7.80 10.38 3.89
CA HIS A 205 8.16 11.55 3.09
C HIS A 205 7.88 11.31 1.59
N PRO A 206 7.83 12.37 0.74
CA PRO A 206 7.52 12.23 -0.70
C PRO A 206 8.74 11.87 -1.57
N TYR A 207 9.93 11.67 -1.02
CA TYR A 207 11.18 11.52 -1.78
C TYR A 207 11.51 10.07 -2.08
N PHE A 208 10.78 9.51 -3.03
CA PHE A 208 11.00 8.18 -3.58
C PHE A 208 10.60 8.14 -5.06
N ALA A 209 11.08 7.15 -5.76
CA ALA A 209 10.72 6.84 -7.13
C ALA A 209 10.83 5.34 -7.39
N VAL A 210 10.21 4.86 -8.45
CA VAL A 210 10.44 3.52 -8.99
C VAL A 210 11.11 3.69 -10.35
N SER A 211 12.17 2.93 -10.60
CA SER A 211 12.85 2.99 -11.90
C SER A 211 11.93 2.48 -13.02
N LYS A 212 11.94 3.22 -14.14
CA LYS A 212 11.16 2.92 -15.34
C LYS A 212 11.78 1.75 -16.12
N GLU A 213 11.17 1.40 -17.24
CA GLU A 213 11.68 0.34 -18.13
C GLU A 213 13.10 0.61 -18.65
N ASP A 214 13.43 1.89 -18.87
CA ASP A 214 14.78 2.34 -19.23
C ASP A 214 15.73 2.51 -18.05
N GLY A 215 15.35 2.05 -16.85
CA GLY A 215 16.10 2.15 -15.61
C GLY A 215 16.13 3.54 -14.98
N THR A 216 15.59 4.58 -15.63
CA THR A 216 15.65 5.96 -15.12
C THR A 216 14.72 6.20 -13.95
N PHE A 217 15.13 7.09 -13.04
CA PHE A 217 14.31 7.59 -11.95
C PHE A 217 14.54 9.09 -11.72
N THR A 218 13.58 9.74 -11.05
CA THR A 218 13.67 11.15 -10.67
C THR A 218 13.01 11.37 -9.31
N ILE A 219 13.72 12.03 -8.41
CA ILE A 219 13.22 12.50 -7.11
C ILE A 219 13.31 14.03 -7.09
N PRO A 220 12.22 14.73 -7.34
CA PRO A 220 12.20 16.19 -7.42
C PRO A 220 11.98 16.84 -6.05
N ASN A 221 12.15 18.16 -6.00
CA ASN A 221 11.77 19.04 -4.89
C ASN A 221 12.45 18.68 -3.56
N LEU A 222 13.67 18.13 -3.60
CA LEU A 222 14.42 17.78 -2.41
C LEU A 222 15.05 19.05 -1.80
N PRO A 223 14.88 19.32 -0.49
CA PRO A 223 15.55 20.45 0.15
C PRO A 223 17.09 20.29 0.08
N PRO A 224 17.87 21.36 0.10
CA PRO A 224 19.32 21.26 0.24
C PRO A 224 19.72 20.49 1.50
N GLY A 225 20.71 19.59 1.39
CA GLY A 225 21.14 18.73 2.49
C GLY A 225 22.00 17.57 2.04
N THR A 226 22.47 16.79 2.99
CA THR A 226 23.17 15.53 2.74
C THR A 226 22.28 14.37 3.11
N TYR A 227 22.15 13.41 2.20
CA TYR A 227 21.20 12.31 2.27
C TYR A 227 21.87 10.96 2.04
N THR A 228 21.28 9.91 2.57
CA THR A 228 21.52 8.55 2.11
C THR A 228 20.38 8.19 1.15
N LEU A 229 20.76 7.91 -0.10
CA LEU A 229 19.86 7.41 -1.14
C LEU A 229 19.99 5.90 -1.20
N SER A 230 18.90 5.18 -1.00
CA SER A 230 18.83 3.72 -1.03
C SER A 230 18.04 3.26 -2.24
N VAL A 231 18.48 2.15 -2.83
CA VAL A 231 17.82 1.47 -3.95
C VAL A 231 17.60 0.02 -3.58
N TRP A 232 16.36 -0.42 -3.57
CA TRP A 232 15.97 -1.81 -3.38
C TRP A 232 15.54 -2.46 -4.70
N THR A 233 15.88 -3.73 -4.86
CA THR A 233 15.43 -4.57 -5.97
C THR A 233 14.98 -5.93 -5.46
N GLU A 234 14.01 -6.55 -6.12
CA GLU A 234 13.42 -7.82 -5.69
C GLU A 234 14.43 -8.98 -5.62
N LYS A 235 15.38 -9.04 -6.56
CA LYS A 235 16.33 -10.16 -6.69
C LYS A 235 17.75 -9.86 -6.28
N LEU A 236 18.14 -8.59 -6.26
CA LEU A 236 19.55 -8.23 -6.13
C LEU A 236 19.85 -7.50 -4.81
N GLY A 237 18.83 -7.34 -3.96
CA GLY A 237 18.98 -6.70 -2.65
C GLY A 237 19.01 -5.17 -2.72
N THR A 238 19.69 -4.55 -1.78
CA THR A 238 19.72 -3.10 -1.59
C THR A 238 21.14 -2.57 -1.74
N GLN A 239 21.27 -1.38 -2.34
CA GLN A 239 22.48 -0.57 -2.36
C GLN A 239 22.18 0.81 -1.80
N GLU A 240 23.22 1.48 -1.28
CA GLU A 240 23.12 2.82 -0.72
C GLU A 240 24.30 3.68 -1.17
N GLN A 241 24.05 4.97 -1.32
CA GLN A 241 25.11 5.97 -1.51
C GLN A 241 24.75 7.28 -0.83
N GLN A 242 25.75 8.04 -0.38
CA GLN A 242 25.53 9.39 0.10
C GLN A 242 25.50 10.38 -1.07
N ILE A 243 24.60 11.37 -0.99
CA ILE A 243 24.48 12.44 -1.95
C ILE A 243 24.22 13.75 -1.22
N THR A 244 24.92 14.81 -1.65
CA THR A 244 24.69 16.18 -1.14
C THR A 244 24.00 17.00 -2.22
N ILE A 245 22.94 17.67 -1.83
CA ILE A 245 22.15 18.57 -2.69
C ILE A 245 22.40 20.01 -2.26
N SER A 246 23.00 20.79 -3.12
CA SER A 246 23.10 22.25 -2.99
C SER A 246 21.81 22.92 -3.48
N PRO A 247 21.56 24.21 -3.14
CA PRO A 247 20.40 24.91 -3.64
C PRO A 247 20.28 24.86 -5.17
N GLN A 248 19.08 24.49 -5.67
CA GLN A 248 18.73 24.34 -7.09
C GLN A 248 19.57 23.30 -7.88
N GLN A 249 20.30 22.45 -7.18
CA GLN A 249 21.15 21.46 -7.84
C GLN A 249 20.33 20.35 -8.49
N HIS A 250 20.69 19.99 -9.73
CA HIS A 250 20.37 18.73 -10.36
C HIS A 250 21.54 17.77 -10.16
N ALA A 251 21.36 16.83 -9.26
CA ALA A 251 22.39 15.83 -8.97
C ALA A 251 22.07 14.50 -9.68
N THR A 252 23.11 13.78 -10.10
CA THR A 252 22.97 12.46 -10.70
C THR A 252 23.45 11.39 -9.74
N ALA A 253 22.69 10.29 -9.63
CA ALA A 253 23.00 9.14 -8.78
C ALA A 253 22.67 7.84 -9.53
N ASP A 254 23.68 7.22 -10.10
CA ASP A 254 23.51 5.94 -10.79
C ASP A 254 23.87 4.77 -9.87
N PHE A 255 23.17 3.64 -10.06
CA PHE A 255 23.40 2.40 -9.34
C PHE A 255 23.66 1.27 -10.31
N THR A 256 24.57 0.37 -9.98
CA THR A 256 24.86 -0.81 -10.80
C THR A 256 24.75 -2.08 -9.98
N PHE A 257 23.77 -2.91 -10.28
CA PHE A 257 23.62 -4.23 -9.71
C PHE A 257 24.30 -5.27 -10.59
N LYS A 258 25.03 -6.19 -9.95
CA LYS A 258 25.73 -7.28 -10.64
C LYS A 258 24.92 -8.55 -10.54
N GLY A 259 24.66 -9.19 -11.69
CA GLY A 259 24.18 -10.56 -11.74
C GLY A 259 25.22 -11.54 -11.24
N LYS A 260 24.77 -12.67 -10.71
CA LYS A 260 25.64 -13.79 -10.32
C LYS A 260 26.13 -14.55 -11.54
#